data_7240cd4239d70b095b6cff592bcefcdd
#
_entry.id   7240cd4239d70b095b6cff592bcefcdd
#
_cell.length_a   1.000
_cell.length_b   1.000
_cell.length_c   1.000
_cell.angle_alpha   90.00
_cell.angle_beta   90.00
_cell.angle_gamma   90.00
#
_symmetry.space_group_name_H-M   'P 1'
#
loop_
_entity.id
_entity.type
_entity.pdbx_description
1 polymer ?
#
loop_
_entity_poly.entity_id
_entity_poly.type
_entity_poly.pdbx_seq_one_letter_code
_entity_poly.pdbx_strand_id
1 'polypeptide(L)'
;MTMRTWREIITSELGDTGESWSDVVSCTLTEQELDVEFDAGFGGTEGKPFTLWTAKRVYFPTEYDGAEWVGSASRDPDGQPTEHI
;
A
#
# COMPACT_ATOMS: atom_id res chain seq x y z
N MET A 1 -3.31 -14.60 14.06
CA MET A 1 -4.18 -13.58 13.43
C MET A 1 -3.58 -12.21 13.60
N THR A 2 -3.41 -11.48 12.51
CA THR A 2 -2.78 -10.15 12.52
C THR A 2 -3.76 -9.13 11.96
N MET A 3 -4.43 -8.39 12.85
CA MET A 3 -5.37 -7.36 12.44
C MET A 3 -4.63 -6.06 12.17
N ARG A 4 -4.78 -5.56 10.94
CA ARG A 4 -4.13 -4.33 10.49
C ARG A 4 -5.13 -3.50 9.71
N THR A 5 -4.80 -2.24 9.49
CA THR A 5 -5.56 -1.37 8.59
C THR A 5 -4.66 -0.97 7.42
N TRP A 6 -5.27 -0.63 6.29
CA TRP A 6 -4.49 -0.10 5.17
C TRP A 6 -3.77 1.19 5.57
N ARG A 7 -4.39 1.99 6.43
CA ARG A 7 -3.73 3.22 6.91
C ARG A 7 -2.39 2.91 7.54
N GLU A 8 -2.34 1.90 8.42
CA GLU A 8 -1.08 1.51 9.08
C GLU A 8 -0.04 1.02 8.06
N ILE A 9 -0.46 0.13 7.18
CA ILE A 9 0.45 -0.51 6.23
C ILE A 9 0.97 0.53 5.22
N ILE A 10 0.08 1.37 4.71
CA ILE A 10 0.46 2.42 3.76
C ILE A 10 1.39 3.44 4.43
N THR A 11 1.11 3.80 5.68
CA THR A 11 1.97 4.72 6.42
C THR A 11 3.40 4.18 6.51
N SER A 12 3.54 2.89 6.79
CA SER A 12 4.85 2.25 6.88
C SER A 12 5.58 2.29 5.54
N GLU A 13 4.88 1.98 4.46
CA GLU A 13 5.49 1.97 3.13
C GLU A 13 5.85 3.37 2.66
N LEU A 14 5.01 4.36 2.92
CA LEU A 14 5.31 5.75 2.61
C LEU A 14 6.60 6.18 3.31
N GLY A 15 6.76 5.82 4.58
CA GLY A 15 7.97 6.11 5.33
C GLY A 15 9.20 5.46 4.72
N ASP A 16 9.07 4.22 4.23
CA ASP A 16 10.17 3.48 3.62
C ASP A 16 10.63 4.12 2.30
N THR A 17 9.71 4.75 1.58
CA THR A 17 10.04 5.41 0.31
C THR A 17 10.38 6.89 0.49
N GLY A 18 10.35 7.40 1.72
CA GLY A 18 10.66 8.80 2.00
C GLY A 18 9.51 9.75 1.73
N GLU A 19 8.29 9.24 1.66
CA GLU A 19 7.10 10.05 1.42
C GLU A 19 6.20 10.07 2.66
N SER A 20 5.15 10.88 2.62
CA SER A 20 4.18 10.99 3.70
C SER A 20 2.78 11.17 3.14
N TRP A 21 1.77 11.11 4.01
CA TRP A 21 0.38 11.31 3.59
C TRP A 21 0.15 12.67 2.92
N SER A 22 0.96 13.67 3.26
CA SER A 22 0.86 14.97 2.60
C SER A 22 1.27 14.93 1.13
N ASP A 23 1.98 13.89 0.72
CA ASP A 23 2.38 13.70 -0.68
C ASP A 23 1.32 12.99 -1.51
N VAL A 24 0.29 12.44 -0.88
CA VAL A 24 -0.77 11.69 -1.56
C VAL A 24 -1.65 12.64 -2.34
N VAL A 25 -1.80 12.39 -3.65
CA VAL A 25 -2.64 13.22 -4.51
C VAL A 25 -3.98 12.54 -4.82
N SER A 26 -4.04 11.22 -4.73
CA SER A 26 -5.29 10.49 -4.97
C SER A 26 -5.21 9.10 -4.35
N CYS A 27 -6.37 8.60 -3.90
CA CYS A 27 -6.49 7.25 -3.37
C CYS A 27 -7.90 6.75 -3.63
N THR A 28 -8.02 5.49 -4.04
CA THR A 28 -9.34 4.92 -4.32
C THR A 28 -10.11 4.53 -3.06
N LEU A 29 -9.44 4.48 -1.91
CA LEU A 29 -10.10 4.20 -0.63
C LEU A 29 -10.54 5.51 0.03
N THR A 30 -11.71 5.46 0.69
CA THR A 30 -12.15 6.58 1.52
C THR A 30 -11.40 6.55 2.86
N GLU A 31 -11.51 7.64 3.62
CA GLU A 31 -10.93 7.69 4.97
C GLU A 31 -11.46 6.56 5.85
N GLN A 32 -12.75 6.27 5.74
CA GLN A 32 -13.35 5.18 6.51
C GLN A 32 -12.79 3.82 6.09
N GLU A 33 -12.64 3.61 4.79
CA GLU A 33 -12.12 2.34 4.27
C GLU A 33 -10.66 2.12 4.67
N LEU A 34 -9.88 3.18 4.77
CA LEU A 34 -8.49 3.08 5.22
C LEU A 34 -8.38 2.56 6.65
N ASP A 35 -9.40 2.79 7.47
CA ASP A 35 -9.37 2.43 8.88
C ASP A 35 -10.11 1.13 9.21
N VAL A 36 -10.58 0.41 8.19
CA VAL A 36 -11.21 -0.90 8.40
C VAL A 36 -10.12 -1.93 8.70
N GLU A 37 -10.29 -2.64 9.81
CA GLU A 37 -9.36 -3.71 10.20
C GLU A 37 -9.61 -4.97 9.39
N PHE A 38 -8.53 -5.66 9.02
CA PHE A 38 -8.61 -6.95 8.35
C PHE A 38 -7.40 -7.79 8.75
N ASP A 39 -7.51 -9.10 8.56
CA ASP A 39 -6.41 -10.02 8.86
C ASP A 39 -5.41 -10.01 7.72
N ALA A 40 -4.28 -9.34 7.93
CA ALA A 40 -3.25 -9.16 6.91
C ALA A 40 -2.16 -10.24 6.98
N GLY A 41 -2.24 -11.17 7.92
CA GLY A 41 -1.16 -12.10 8.17
C GLY A 41 -1.33 -13.48 7.57
N PHE A 42 -2.56 -13.89 7.25
CA PHE A 42 -2.82 -15.27 6.89
C PHE A 42 -4.12 -15.45 6.11
N GLY A 43 -4.17 -16.52 5.35
CA GLY A 43 -5.44 -17.05 4.86
C GLY A 43 -5.94 -16.50 3.54
N GLY A 44 -5.19 -15.63 2.89
CA GLY A 44 -5.57 -15.08 1.60
C GLY A 44 -5.86 -13.60 1.66
N THR A 45 -6.37 -13.07 0.57
CA THR A 45 -6.57 -11.64 0.39
C THR A 45 -7.85 -11.18 1.08
N GLU A 46 -7.73 -10.41 2.15
CA GLU A 46 -8.87 -9.87 2.88
C GLU A 46 -8.99 -8.36 2.79
N GLY A 47 -7.88 -7.66 2.54
CA GLY A 47 -7.89 -6.22 2.38
C GLY A 47 -8.56 -5.80 1.08
N LYS A 48 -9.28 -4.67 1.10
CA LYS A 48 -9.95 -4.15 -0.09
C LYS A 48 -8.91 -3.68 -1.11
N PRO A 49 -9.05 -4.03 -2.39
CA PRO A 49 -8.14 -3.55 -3.43
C PRO A 49 -8.13 -2.02 -3.50
N PHE A 50 -6.98 -1.45 -3.77
CA PHE A 50 -6.86 0.00 -3.88
C PHE A 50 -5.70 0.39 -4.80
N THR A 51 -5.69 1.65 -5.19
CA THR A 51 -4.54 2.30 -5.80
C THR A 51 -4.38 3.67 -5.14
N LEU A 52 -3.16 4.01 -4.81
CA LEU A 52 -2.85 5.30 -4.19
C LEU A 52 -1.72 5.95 -4.99
N TRP A 53 -1.87 7.24 -5.28
CA TRP A 53 -0.89 7.98 -6.06
C TRP A 53 -0.30 9.13 -5.27
N THR A 54 1.03 9.30 -5.37
CA THR A 54 1.70 10.54 -5.04
C THR A 54 2.18 11.17 -6.35
N ALA A 55 2.84 12.29 -6.29
CA ALA A 55 3.39 12.92 -7.50
C ALA A 55 4.46 12.03 -8.15
N LYS A 56 5.14 11.20 -7.37
CA LYS A 56 6.31 10.43 -7.81
C LYS A 56 6.06 8.93 -7.95
N ARG A 57 5.12 8.38 -7.19
CA ARG A 57 4.96 6.93 -7.10
C ARG A 57 3.50 6.53 -7.15
N VAL A 58 3.30 5.24 -7.43
CA VAL A 58 1.99 4.59 -7.31
C VAL A 58 2.14 3.44 -6.33
N TYR A 59 1.16 3.31 -5.43
CA TYR A 59 1.14 2.28 -4.38
C TYR A 59 -0.05 1.37 -4.61
N PHE A 60 0.13 0.08 -4.34
CA PHE A 60 -0.88 -0.95 -4.62
C PHE A 60 -0.73 -2.10 -3.64
N PRO A 61 -1.79 -2.90 -3.43
CA PRO A 61 -1.70 -4.03 -2.50
C PRO A 61 -0.83 -5.14 -3.09
N THR A 62 -0.08 -5.80 -2.22
CA THR A 62 0.70 -6.98 -2.57
C THR A 62 0.38 -8.10 -1.59
N GLU A 63 0.68 -9.33 -1.98
CA GLU A 63 0.48 -10.50 -1.14
C GLU A 63 1.66 -11.44 -1.30
N TYR A 64 2.12 -11.96 -0.18
CA TYR A 64 3.16 -12.98 -0.19
C TYR A 64 2.83 -14.02 0.87
N ASP A 65 2.60 -15.26 0.42
CA ASP A 65 2.33 -16.40 1.31
C ASP A 65 1.18 -16.11 2.29
N GLY A 66 0.14 -15.45 1.80
CA GLY A 66 -1.03 -15.10 2.58
C GLY A 66 -0.93 -13.81 3.37
N ALA A 67 0.25 -13.21 3.44
CA ALA A 67 0.44 -11.92 4.14
C ALA A 67 0.24 -10.78 3.15
N GLU A 68 -0.56 -9.80 3.53
CA GLU A 68 -0.85 -8.63 2.71
C GLU A 68 0.02 -7.46 3.09
N TRP A 69 0.48 -6.75 2.09
CA TRP A 69 1.33 -5.57 2.27
C TRP A 69 1.08 -4.57 1.14
N VAL A 70 1.90 -3.56 1.07
CA VAL A 70 1.83 -2.52 0.03
C VAL A 70 3.15 -2.47 -0.70
N GLY A 71 3.08 -2.49 -2.03
CA GLY A 71 4.22 -2.25 -2.89
C GLY A 71 4.07 -0.92 -3.61
N SER A 72 5.14 -0.47 -4.25
CA SER A 72 5.09 0.77 -5.01
C SER A 72 6.05 0.73 -6.19
N ALA A 73 5.79 1.62 -7.16
CA ALA A 73 6.64 1.79 -8.32
C ALA A 73 6.65 3.27 -8.70
N SER A 74 7.68 3.70 -9.42
CA SER A 74 7.76 5.06 -9.93
C SER A 74 6.64 5.28 -10.95
N ARG A 75 6.03 6.46 -10.94
CA ARG A 75 5.02 6.83 -11.92
C ARG A 75 5.64 7.16 -13.28
N ASP A 76 6.85 7.71 -13.24
CA ASP A 76 7.56 8.07 -14.47
C ASP A 76 8.64 7.02 -14.74
N PRO A 77 8.90 6.70 -16.02
CA PRO A 77 10.00 5.78 -16.32
C PRO A 77 11.32 6.35 -15.84
N ASP A 78 11.99 5.64 -14.95
CA ASP A 78 13.29 6.05 -14.41
C ASP A 78 14.43 5.12 -14.85
N GLY A 79 14.10 4.13 -15.69
CA GLY A 79 15.08 3.19 -16.19
C GLY A 79 15.53 2.14 -15.19
N GLN A 80 14.91 2.10 -14.02
CA GLN A 80 15.29 1.18 -12.95
C GLN A 80 14.29 0.03 -12.83
N PRO A 81 14.76 -1.20 -12.61
CA PRO A 81 13.83 -2.29 -12.35
C PRO A 81 13.21 -2.16 -10.96
N THR A 82 12.00 -2.68 -10.81
CA THR A 82 11.34 -2.76 -9.52
C THR A 82 11.62 -4.13 -8.92
N GLU A 83 12.02 -4.15 -7.66
CA GLU A 83 12.31 -5.40 -6.99
C GLU A 83 11.04 -6.20 -6.70
N HIS A 84 11.20 -7.50 -6.56
CA HIS A 84 10.10 -8.39 -6.19
C HIS A 84 9.58 -8.05 -4.79
N ILE A 85 8.29 -8.18 -4.65
CA ILE A 85 7.62 -7.95 -3.38
C ILE A 85 6.89 -9.21 -2.94
#